data_5817b3b2a42124b060dd768068378534
#
_entry.id   5817b3b2a42124b060dd768068378534
#
_cell.length_a   1.000
_cell.length_b   1.000
_cell.length_c   1.000
_cell.angle_alpha   90.00
_cell.angle_beta   90.00
_cell.angle_gamma   90.00
#
_symmetry.space_group_name_H-M   'P 1'
#
loop_
_entity.id
_entity.type
_entity.pdbx_description
1 polymer ?
#
loop_
_entity_poly.entity_id
_entity_poly.type
_entity_poly.pdbx_seq_one_letter_code
_entity_poly.pdbx_strand_id
1 'polypeptide(L)'
;MKVISVIHDEFKTIAGSYAILLVLMGGIFVYGLLYNYMYAPDLVCKVPVAVVDHSHSELSRHYVRLLDATPQVNVVTTATGYPEAQDMMKSGRVAGILYLPDDFEDRVARGEESVFIMYETTSAFLYYLAMQEASAASMLALNDDYRPEMLVFLPKEATTKLASAPVSYT
;
A
#
# COMPACT_ATOMS: atom_id res chain seq x y z
N MET A 1 34.07 30.32 -20.18
CA MET A 1 33.79 31.43 -19.28
C MET A 1 32.53 32.21 -19.63
N LYS A 2 32.07 32.30 -20.87
CA LYS A 2 30.84 33.05 -21.25
C LYS A 2 29.51 32.45 -20.75
N VAL A 3 29.43 31.11 -20.60
CA VAL A 3 28.18 30.44 -20.19
C VAL A 3 27.83 30.73 -18.72
N ILE A 4 28.85 30.76 -17.85
CA ILE A 4 28.64 31.02 -16.41
C ILE A 4 28.18 32.45 -16.16
N SER A 5 28.71 33.42 -16.92
CA SER A 5 28.27 34.81 -16.80
C SER A 5 26.82 35.01 -17.26
N VAL A 6 26.42 34.32 -18.32
CA VAL A 6 25.03 34.37 -18.82
C VAL A 6 24.07 33.77 -17.80
N ILE A 7 24.41 32.62 -17.21
CA ILE A 7 23.61 32.00 -16.14
C ILE A 7 23.48 32.92 -14.93
N HIS A 8 24.56 33.59 -14.54
CA HIS A 8 24.55 34.53 -13.42
C HIS A 8 23.66 35.75 -13.69
N ASP A 9 23.72 36.30 -14.88
CA ASP A 9 22.93 37.47 -15.28
C ASP A 9 21.45 37.11 -15.40
N GLU A 10 21.10 35.93 -15.91
CA GLU A 10 19.73 35.42 -15.95
C GLU A 10 19.19 35.20 -14.54
N PHE A 11 19.98 34.60 -13.64
CA PHE A 11 19.59 34.38 -12.26
C PHE A 11 19.31 35.69 -11.52
N LYS A 12 20.14 36.73 -11.78
CA LYS A 12 19.96 38.07 -11.22
C LYS A 12 18.71 38.76 -11.75
N THR A 13 18.39 38.55 -13.02
CA THR A 13 17.18 39.08 -13.66
C THR A 13 15.93 38.42 -13.07
N ILE A 14 15.95 37.10 -12.89
CA ILE A 14 14.87 36.34 -12.26
C ILE A 14 14.66 36.77 -10.81
N ALA A 15 15.75 36.90 -10.03
CA ALA A 15 15.70 37.33 -8.64
C ALA A 15 15.28 38.80 -8.48
N GLY A 16 15.50 39.64 -9.48
CA GLY A 16 15.09 41.04 -9.48
C GLY A 16 13.65 41.28 -9.94
N SER A 17 12.99 40.26 -10.49
CA SER A 17 11.61 40.38 -10.98
C SER A 17 10.63 39.81 -9.96
N TYR A 18 9.92 40.69 -9.25
CA TYR A 18 8.88 40.31 -8.29
C TYR A 18 7.80 39.41 -8.91
N ALA A 19 7.42 39.66 -10.17
CA ALA A 19 6.41 38.88 -10.87
C ALA A 19 6.88 37.44 -11.13
N ILE A 20 8.14 37.26 -11.55
CA ILE A 20 8.71 35.93 -11.81
C ILE A 20 8.87 35.16 -10.48
N LEU A 21 9.36 35.82 -9.44
CA LEU A 21 9.46 35.22 -8.11
C LEU A 21 8.09 34.80 -7.53
N LEU A 22 7.08 35.63 -7.73
CA LEU A 22 5.71 35.31 -7.26
C LEU A 22 5.15 34.10 -7.98
N VAL A 23 5.32 34.00 -9.31
CA VAL A 23 4.86 32.85 -10.09
C VAL A 23 5.64 31.59 -9.74
N LEU A 24 6.97 31.69 -9.58
CA LEU A 24 7.81 30.55 -9.26
C LEU A 24 7.54 30.04 -7.84
N MET A 25 7.57 30.93 -6.86
CA MET A 25 7.30 30.56 -5.45
C MET A 25 5.85 30.17 -5.25
N GLY A 26 4.90 30.92 -5.82
CA GLY A 26 3.48 30.60 -5.77
C GLY A 26 3.17 29.25 -6.42
N GLY A 27 3.74 28.98 -7.59
CA GLY A 27 3.59 27.70 -8.27
C GLY A 27 4.11 26.52 -7.43
N ILE A 28 5.31 26.63 -6.88
CA ILE A 28 5.90 25.57 -6.04
C ILE A 28 5.09 25.38 -4.74
N PHE A 29 4.72 26.47 -4.06
CA PHE A 29 3.92 26.39 -2.83
C PHE A 29 2.53 25.86 -3.06
N VAL A 30 1.81 26.38 -4.06
CA VAL A 30 0.44 25.96 -4.37
C VAL A 30 0.44 24.50 -4.83
N TYR A 31 1.37 24.13 -5.72
CA TYR A 31 1.49 22.75 -6.18
C TYR A 31 1.87 21.79 -5.04
N GLY A 32 2.85 22.15 -4.22
CA GLY A 32 3.29 21.33 -3.10
C GLY A 32 2.19 21.14 -2.05
N LEU A 33 1.45 22.21 -1.70
CA LEU A 33 0.32 22.13 -0.77
C LEU A 33 -0.84 21.34 -1.36
N LEU A 34 -1.18 21.60 -2.63
CA LEU A 34 -2.27 20.90 -3.31
C LEU A 34 -1.95 19.41 -3.45
N TYR A 35 -0.72 19.08 -3.85
CA TYR A 35 -0.26 17.71 -3.99
C TYR A 35 -0.27 17.00 -2.63
N ASN A 36 0.30 17.61 -1.60
CA ASN A 36 0.30 17.04 -0.26
C ASN A 36 -1.12 16.86 0.30
N TYR A 37 -2.02 17.81 0.02
CA TYR A 37 -3.44 17.70 0.41
C TYR A 37 -4.16 16.59 -0.36
N MET A 38 -3.93 16.47 -1.67
CA MET A 38 -4.58 15.43 -2.50
C MET A 38 -4.06 14.02 -2.21
N TYR A 39 -2.82 13.88 -1.80
CA TYR A 39 -2.17 12.59 -1.53
C TYR A 39 -1.93 12.33 -0.04
N ALA A 40 -2.51 13.14 0.84
CA ALA A 40 -2.48 12.83 2.27
C ALA A 40 -3.17 11.48 2.52
N PRO A 41 -2.49 10.52 3.17
CA PRO A 41 -3.03 9.16 3.39
C PRO A 41 -4.36 9.17 4.15
N ASP A 42 -4.64 10.20 4.92
CA ASP A 42 -5.87 10.36 5.71
C ASP A 42 -7.12 10.65 4.86
N LEU A 43 -6.99 10.92 3.55
CA LEU A 43 -8.13 11.22 2.68
C LEU A 43 -8.91 9.97 2.25
N VAL A 44 -8.31 8.79 2.36
CA VAL A 44 -8.96 7.54 1.99
C VAL A 44 -8.99 6.62 3.20
N CYS A 45 -9.98 6.82 4.04
CA CYS A 45 -10.26 5.94 5.18
C CYS A 45 -11.47 5.06 4.89
N LYS A 46 -11.46 3.85 5.44
CA LYS A 46 -12.58 2.89 5.40
C LYS A 46 -13.03 2.53 3.99
N VAL A 47 -12.07 2.25 3.10
CA VAL A 47 -12.37 1.70 1.78
C VAL A 47 -13.16 0.40 1.95
N PRO A 48 -14.40 0.31 1.42
CA PRO A 48 -15.18 -0.92 1.52
C PRO A 48 -14.56 -2.00 0.63
N VAL A 49 -14.15 -3.10 1.25
CA VAL A 49 -13.52 -4.23 0.54
C VAL A 49 -14.27 -5.53 0.80
N ALA A 50 -14.25 -6.43 -0.18
CA ALA A 50 -14.62 -7.82 0.00
C ALA A 50 -13.35 -8.67 0.13
N VAL A 51 -13.38 -9.64 1.01
CA VAL A 51 -12.31 -10.64 1.14
C VAL A 51 -12.79 -11.95 0.56
N VAL A 52 -12.00 -12.56 -0.32
CA VAL A 52 -12.20 -13.92 -0.82
C VAL A 52 -11.12 -14.79 -0.21
N ASP A 53 -11.49 -15.57 0.79
CA ASP A 53 -10.58 -16.46 1.51
C ASP A 53 -10.77 -17.89 1.04
N HIS A 54 -9.82 -18.41 0.27
CA HIS A 54 -9.79 -19.81 -0.18
C HIS A 54 -8.98 -20.70 0.78
N SER A 55 -8.09 -20.13 1.57
CA SER A 55 -7.28 -20.88 2.54
C SER A 55 -8.09 -21.44 3.71
N HIS A 56 -9.10 -20.69 4.17
CA HIS A 56 -9.93 -21.03 5.33
C HIS A 56 -9.11 -21.41 6.59
N SER A 57 -7.85 -21.00 6.66
CA SER A 57 -6.93 -21.30 7.74
C SER A 57 -7.16 -20.41 8.97
N GLU A 58 -6.55 -20.74 10.11
CA GLU A 58 -6.55 -19.82 11.25
C GLU A 58 -5.74 -18.57 10.95
N LEU A 59 -4.68 -18.72 10.18
CA LEU A 59 -3.81 -17.64 9.76
C LEU A 59 -4.55 -16.64 8.87
N SER A 60 -5.34 -17.12 7.88
CA SER A 60 -6.13 -16.26 7.01
C SER A 60 -7.19 -15.48 7.80
N ARG A 61 -7.86 -16.14 8.74
CA ARG A 61 -8.84 -15.48 9.63
C ARG A 61 -8.20 -14.43 10.54
N HIS A 62 -6.98 -14.70 11.02
CA HIS A 62 -6.23 -13.73 11.81
C HIS A 62 -5.83 -12.53 10.98
N TYR A 63 -5.32 -12.76 9.77
CA TYR A 63 -5.00 -11.71 8.81
C TYR A 63 -6.21 -10.81 8.51
N VAL A 64 -7.38 -11.39 8.24
CA VAL A 64 -8.61 -10.62 7.96
C VAL A 64 -9.01 -9.74 9.16
N ARG A 65 -8.83 -10.22 10.38
CA ARG A 65 -9.08 -9.39 11.59
C ARG A 65 -8.11 -8.23 11.72
N LEU A 66 -6.81 -8.47 11.43
CA LEU A 66 -5.81 -7.40 11.41
C LEU A 66 -6.12 -6.37 10.33
N LEU A 67 -6.53 -6.84 9.14
CA LEU A 67 -6.91 -6.00 8.02
C LEU A 67 -8.10 -5.09 8.36
N ASP A 68 -9.16 -5.65 8.98
CA ASP A 68 -10.35 -4.89 9.38
C ASP A 68 -10.06 -3.90 10.52
N ALA A 69 -9.01 -4.14 11.31
CA ALA A 69 -8.56 -3.23 12.35
C ALA A 69 -7.79 -2.02 11.81
N THR A 70 -7.40 -2.01 10.54
CA THR A 70 -6.70 -0.88 9.93
C THR A 70 -7.67 0.29 9.63
N PRO A 71 -7.23 1.55 9.73
CA PRO A 71 -8.09 2.70 9.43
C PRO A 71 -8.37 2.86 7.94
N GLN A 72 -7.55 2.28 7.06
CA GLN A 72 -7.61 2.47 5.62
C GLN A 72 -8.73 1.67 4.97
N VAL A 73 -9.03 0.47 5.45
CA VAL A 73 -10.04 -0.41 4.87
C VAL A 73 -11.15 -0.76 5.86
N ASN A 74 -12.28 -1.18 5.30
CA ASN A 74 -13.41 -1.73 6.05
C ASN A 74 -13.84 -3.03 5.33
N VAL A 75 -13.69 -4.15 6.00
CA VAL A 75 -14.10 -5.45 5.46
C VAL A 75 -15.63 -5.57 5.56
N VAL A 76 -16.31 -5.30 4.43
CA VAL A 76 -17.77 -5.32 4.38
C VAL A 76 -18.30 -6.76 4.44
N THR A 77 -17.61 -7.68 3.79
CA THR A 77 -18.03 -9.07 3.71
C THR A 77 -16.88 -9.98 3.32
N THR A 78 -17.00 -11.24 3.72
CA THR A 78 -16.19 -12.32 3.16
C THR A 78 -17.05 -13.04 2.12
N ALA A 79 -16.64 -12.97 0.85
CA ALA A 79 -17.35 -13.61 -0.25
C ALA A 79 -16.93 -15.08 -0.38
N THR A 80 -17.87 -15.93 -0.78
CA THR A 80 -17.64 -17.37 -0.96
C THR A 80 -16.72 -17.66 -2.15
N GLY A 81 -16.63 -16.73 -3.09
CA GLY A 81 -15.77 -16.88 -4.26
C GLY A 81 -15.63 -15.58 -5.06
N TYR A 82 -14.68 -15.62 -6.00
CA TYR A 82 -14.38 -14.48 -6.84
C TYR A 82 -15.57 -13.92 -7.64
N PRO A 83 -16.45 -14.74 -8.26
CA PRO A 83 -17.60 -14.22 -9.02
C PRO A 83 -18.54 -13.36 -8.16
N GLU A 84 -18.82 -13.78 -6.94
CA GLU A 84 -19.66 -13.04 -6.02
C GLU A 84 -19.04 -11.69 -5.63
N ALA A 85 -17.75 -11.70 -5.29
CA ALA A 85 -17.02 -10.49 -4.97
C ALA A 85 -16.97 -9.51 -6.16
N GLN A 86 -16.83 -10.03 -7.39
CA GLN A 86 -16.84 -9.24 -8.60
C GLN A 86 -18.20 -8.57 -8.85
N ASP A 87 -19.31 -9.28 -8.60
CA ASP A 87 -20.66 -8.71 -8.72
C ASP A 87 -20.91 -7.63 -7.66
N MET A 88 -20.34 -7.77 -6.46
CA MET A 88 -20.37 -6.73 -5.44
C MET A 88 -19.57 -5.50 -5.88
N MET A 89 -18.43 -5.68 -6.52
CA MET A 89 -17.61 -4.59 -7.06
C MET A 89 -18.32 -3.88 -8.20
N LYS A 90 -18.91 -4.61 -9.16
CA LYS A 90 -19.71 -4.06 -10.26
C LYS A 90 -20.94 -3.28 -9.77
N SER A 91 -21.55 -3.72 -8.69
CA SER A 91 -22.70 -3.03 -8.08
C SER A 91 -22.30 -1.82 -7.20
N GLY A 92 -20.99 -1.54 -7.07
CA GLY A 92 -20.47 -0.44 -6.27
C GLY A 92 -20.60 -0.65 -4.75
N ARG A 93 -20.87 -1.86 -4.28
CA ARG A 93 -20.94 -2.18 -2.86
C ARG A 93 -19.56 -2.26 -2.22
N VAL A 94 -18.56 -2.66 -2.98
CA VAL A 94 -17.16 -2.69 -2.57
C VAL A 94 -16.30 -2.02 -3.64
N ALA A 95 -15.22 -1.38 -3.19
CA ALA A 95 -14.28 -0.68 -4.07
C ALA A 95 -13.10 -1.57 -4.47
N GLY A 96 -12.91 -2.68 -3.77
CA GLY A 96 -11.85 -3.63 -4.06
C GLY A 96 -12.10 -5.01 -3.49
N ILE A 97 -11.29 -5.95 -3.95
CA ILE A 97 -11.33 -7.35 -3.54
C ILE A 97 -9.92 -7.73 -3.10
N LEU A 98 -9.81 -8.32 -1.91
CA LEU A 98 -8.59 -8.97 -1.45
C LEU A 98 -8.78 -10.47 -1.55
N TYR A 99 -7.90 -11.12 -2.31
CA TYR A 99 -7.94 -12.55 -2.55
C TYR A 99 -6.80 -13.24 -1.81
N LEU A 100 -7.15 -14.20 -0.97
CA LEU A 100 -6.22 -15.08 -0.26
C LEU A 100 -6.29 -16.47 -0.91
N PRO A 101 -5.19 -16.97 -1.50
CA PRO A 101 -5.15 -18.27 -2.16
C PRO A 101 -5.16 -19.43 -1.15
N ASP A 102 -5.39 -20.63 -1.64
CA ASP A 102 -5.43 -21.85 -0.83
C ASP A 102 -4.10 -22.11 -0.10
N ASP A 103 -2.98 -21.74 -0.74
CA ASP A 103 -1.62 -21.89 -0.23
C ASP A 103 -1.13 -20.66 0.55
N PHE A 104 -2.06 -19.82 1.08
CA PHE A 104 -1.74 -18.60 1.81
C PHE A 104 -0.76 -18.83 2.95
N GLU A 105 -1.00 -19.86 3.77
CA GLU A 105 -0.18 -20.18 4.93
C GLU A 105 1.25 -20.59 4.53
N ASP A 106 1.37 -21.40 3.50
CA ASP A 106 2.66 -21.83 2.95
C ASP A 106 3.45 -20.65 2.33
N ARG A 107 2.76 -19.72 1.67
CA ARG A 107 3.39 -18.51 1.12
C ARG A 107 3.88 -17.58 2.21
N VAL A 108 3.07 -17.36 3.24
CA VAL A 108 3.47 -16.54 4.41
C VAL A 108 4.71 -17.18 5.06
N ALA A 109 4.72 -18.49 5.24
CA ALA A 109 5.88 -19.22 5.81
C ALA A 109 7.16 -19.05 4.96
N ARG A 110 7.02 -18.94 3.62
CA ARG A 110 8.16 -18.71 2.72
C ARG A 110 8.53 -17.23 2.56
N GLY A 111 7.74 -16.31 3.11
CA GLY A 111 7.92 -14.86 2.91
C GLY A 111 7.59 -14.41 1.48
N GLU A 112 6.71 -15.13 0.79
CA GLU A 112 6.24 -14.80 -0.56
C GLU A 112 5.01 -13.90 -0.50
N GLU A 113 4.71 -13.21 -1.63
CA GLU A 113 3.49 -12.45 -1.78
C GLU A 113 2.27 -13.37 -1.70
N SER A 114 1.40 -13.13 -0.73
CA SER A 114 0.34 -14.05 -0.35
C SER A 114 -1.07 -13.47 -0.48
N VAL A 115 -1.19 -12.17 -0.80
CA VAL A 115 -2.48 -11.48 -0.95
C VAL A 115 -2.52 -10.79 -2.30
N PHE A 116 -3.57 -11.06 -3.07
CA PHE A 116 -3.81 -10.40 -4.35
C PHE A 116 -4.88 -9.33 -4.20
N ILE A 117 -4.56 -8.12 -4.60
CA ILE A 117 -5.46 -6.96 -4.54
C ILE A 117 -6.03 -6.70 -5.93
N MET A 118 -7.35 -6.72 -6.04
CA MET A 118 -8.08 -6.38 -7.26
C MET A 118 -8.93 -5.14 -7.01
N TYR A 119 -8.92 -4.23 -7.97
CA TYR A 119 -9.69 -2.98 -7.89
C TYR A 119 -10.27 -2.62 -9.26
N GLU A 120 -11.34 -1.84 -9.25
CA GLU A 120 -11.91 -1.33 -10.48
C GLU A 120 -11.13 -0.10 -10.96
N THR A 121 -10.74 -0.11 -12.23
CA THR A 121 -9.91 0.95 -12.85
C THR A 121 -10.55 2.34 -12.82
N THR A 122 -11.86 2.43 -12.65
CA THR A 122 -12.61 3.70 -12.54
C THR A 122 -12.55 4.31 -11.14
N SER A 123 -12.23 3.54 -10.11
CA SER A 123 -12.39 3.94 -8.70
C SER A 123 -11.13 4.45 -8.05
N ALA A 124 -10.24 5.02 -8.78
CA ALA A 124 -9.09 5.73 -8.25
C ALA A 124 -7.97 4.85 -7.66
N PHE A 125 -6.81 5.07 -8.22
CA PHE A 125 -5.51 4.63 -7.72
C PHE A 125 -5.31 4.81 -6.20
N LEU A 126 -5.97 5.80 -5.59
CA LEU A 126 -5.96 6.04 -4.14
C LEU A 126 -6.55 4.89 -3.33
N TYR A 127 -7.63 4.25 -3.80
CA TYR A 127 -8.20 3.08 -3.12
C TYR A 127 -7.26 1.88 -3.17
N TYR A 128 -6.57 1.69 -4.29
CA TYR A 128 -5.54 0.67 -4.40
C TYR A 128 -4.40 0.91 -3.41
N LEU A 129 -3.90 2.14 -3.32
CA LEU A 129 -2.84 2.48 -2.37
C LEU A 129 -3.27 2.23 -0.92
N ALA A 130 -4.50 2.61 -0.55
CA ALA A 130 -5.03 2.36 0.78
C ALA A 130 -5.15 0.85 1.09
N MET A 131 -5.62 0.06 0.14
CA MET A 131 -5.69 -1.40 0.29
C MET A 131 -4.31 -2.04 0.37
N GLN A 132 -3.35 -1.56 -0.42
CA GLN A 132 -1.98 -2.04 -0.41
C GLN A 132 -1.30 -1.73 0.93
N GLU A 133 -1.45 -0.51 1.43
CA GLU A 133 -0.92 -0.10 2.73
C GLU A 133 -1.51 -0.93 3.87
N ALA A 134 -2.84 -1.07 3.89
CA ALA A 134 -3.53 -1.89 4.88
C ALA A 134 -3.09 -3.37 4.83
N SER A 135 -2.99 -3.94 3.63
CA SER A 135 -2.52 -5.31 3.43
C SER A 135 -1.09 -5.50 3.92
N ALA A 136 -0.18 -4.58 3.56
CA ALA A 136 1.22 -4.64 3.99
C ALA A 136 1.36 -4.51 5.52
N ALA A 137 0.64 -3.57 6.14
CA ALA A 137 0.62 -3.41 7.60
C ALA A 137 0.09 -4.66 8.30
N SER A 138 -0.98 -5.26 7.79
CA SER A 138 -1.57 -6.48 8.34
C SER A 138 -0.64 -7.68 8.20
N MET A 139 0.08 -7.80 7.08
CA MET A 139 1.08 -8.85 6.87
C MET A 139 2.28 -8.67 7.80
N LEU A 140 2.71 -7.44 8.04
CA LEU A 140 3.80 -7.15 8.96
C LEU A 140 3.42 -7.53 10.40
N ALA A 141 2.22 -7.14 10.85
CA ALA A 141 1.69 -7.50 12.16
C ALA A 141 1.53 -9.03 12.30
N LEU A 142 1.04 -9.70 11.25
CA LEU A 142 0.92 -11.15 11.23
C LEU A 142 2.28 -11.83 11.39
N ASN A 143 3.30 -11.36 10.69
CA ASN A 143 4.66 -11.88 10.81
C ASN A 143 5.26 -11.67 12.20
N ASP A 144 4.97 -10.56 12.85
CA ASP A 144 5.45 -10.28 14.21
C ASP A 144 4.79 -11.22 15.24
N ASP A 145 3.51 -11.54 15.05
CA ASP A 145 2.77 -12.45 15.94
C ASP A 145 3.20 -13.92 15.76
N TYR A 146 3.50 -14.37 14.54
CA TYR A 146 3.81 -15.78 14.24
C TYR A 146 5.31 -16.10 14.16
N ARG A 147 6.16 -15.10 13.99
CA ARG A 147 7.61 -15.29 13.87
C ARG A 147 8.28 -15.90 15.11
N PRO A 148 7.87 -15.58 16.36
CA PRO A 148 8.49 -16.22 17.54
C PRO A 148 8.25 -17.72 17.60
N GLU A 149 7.11 -18.21 17.15
CA GLU A 149 6.81 -19.65 17.17
C GLU A 149 7.50 -20.40 16.02
N MET A 150 7.57 -19.81 14.84
CA MET A 150 8.22 -20.41 13.68
C MET A 150 9.75 -20.47 13.81
N LEU A 151 10.36 -19.52 14.52
CA LEU A 151 11.79 -19.52 14.81
C LEU A 151 12.22 -20.67 15.72
N VAL A 152 11.30 -21.23 16.50
CA VAL A 152 11.57 -22.39 17.37
C VAL A 152 11.73 -23.69 16.56
N PHE A 153 11.13 -23.77 15.38
CA PHE A 153 11.16 -24.95 14.51
C PHE A 153 12.21 -24.88 13.39
N LEU A 154 12.80 -23.71 13.16
CA LEU A 154 13.86 -23.57 12.15
C LEU A 154 15.22 -23.97 12.74
N PRO A 155 16.04 -24.77 12.03
CA PRO A 155 17.42 -25.01 12.42
C PRO A 155 18.16 -23.66 12.56
N LYS A 156 19.01 -23.52 13.58
CA LYS A 156 19.77 -22.28 13.84
C LYS A 156 20.48 -21.69 12.61
N GLU A 157 20.83 -22.54 11.64
CA GLU A 157 21.45 -22.12 10.37
C GLU A 157 20.51 -21.40 9.41
N ALA A 158 19.19 -21.72 9.45
CA ALA A 158 18.17 -21.04 8.64
C ALA A 158 17.84 -19.64 9.20
N THR A 159 17.85 -19.50 10.52
CA THR A 159 17.60 -18.23 11.21
C THR A 159 18.68 -17.17 10.87
N THR A 160 19.95 -17.59 10.75
CA THR A 160 21.06 -16.71 10.39
C THR A 160 20.95 -16.25 8.93
N LYS A 161 20.45 -17.11 8.03
CA LYS A 161 20.26 -16.79 6.61
C LYS A 161 19.10 -15.83 6.37
N LEU A 162 18.00 -15.96 7.12
CA LEU A 162 16.86 -15.05 7.07
C LEU A 162 17.18 -13.65 7.63
N ALA A 163 17.98 -13.58 8.71
CA ALA A 163 18.41 -12.31 9.29
C ALA A 163 19.42 -11.56 8.41
N SER A 164 20.09 -12.23 7.48
CA SER A 164 21.09 -11.66 6.57
C SER A 164 20.59 -11.45 5.14
N ALA A 165 19.36 -11.83 4.82
CA ALA A 165 18.79 -11.62 3.49
C ALA A 165 18.48 -10.12 3.29
N PRO A 166 19.05 -9.48 2.25
CA PRO A 166 18.67 -8.10 1.93
C PRO A 166 17.20 -8.08 1.51
N VAL A 167 16.42 -7.20 2.13
CA VAL A 167 15.04 -6.92 1.73
C VAL A 167 15.10 -6.30 0.33
N SER A 168 14.83 -7.10 -0.69
CA SER A 168 14.76 -6.65 -2.08
C SER A 168 13.39 -6.02 -2.31
N TYR A 169 13.35 -4.70 -2.30
CA TYR A 169 12.20 -3.96 -2.83
C TYR A 169 12.35 -3.91 -4.36
N THR A 170 11.60 -4.72 -5.06
CA THR A 170 11.35 -4.57 -6.52
C THR A 170 9.91 -4.22 -6.74
#